data_cb7cc62fdb716f0dc109f8bbc0706897
#
_entry.id   cb7cc62fdb716f0dc109f8bbc0706897
#
_cell.length_a   1.000
_cell.length_b   1.000
_cell.length_c   1.000
_cell.angle_alpha   90.00
_cell.angle_beta   90.00
_cell.angle_gamma   90.00
#
_symmetry.space_group_name_H-M   'P 1'
#
loop_
_entity.id
_entity.type
_entity.pdbx_description
1 polymer ?
#
loop_
_entity_poly.entity_id
_entity_poly.type
_entity_poly.pdbx_seq_one_letter_code
_entity_poly.pdbx_strand_id
1 'polypeptide(L)'
;MRRVGSAVALVAVLLSMLLASLLIWPRSGTVVPADAVVVPSGDPGARLERALQLMARNVAPTLVLDGTPDFARVDELCRGGVAFEVVCLRPEPDSTRNEARALGRLGKDRGWRRVILVTSSVHVSRAGLLFRRCFKGEVVTVGVAVLRSVGIRDAVRALAHEAGGLAHGSVVRRC
;
A
#
# COMPACT_ATOMS: atom_id res chain seq x y z
N MET A 1 -34.25 6.04 28.93
CA MET A 1 -32.96 5.31 28.89
C MET A 1 -32.87 4.32 27.70
N ARG A 2 -33.90 3.49 27.37
CA ARG A 2 -33.84 2.52 26.24
C ARG A 2 -33.59 3.19 24.86
N ARG A 3 -34.21 4.35 24.58
CA ARG A 3 -34.05 5.06 23.28
C ARG A 3 -32.62 5.60 23.04
N VAL A 4 -31.94 6.05 24.10
CA VAL A 4 -30.53 6.52 24.02
C VAL A 4 -29.59 5.37 23.73
N GLY A 5 -29.80 4.20 24.38
CA GLY A 5 -29.01 3.01 24.12
C GLY A 5 -29.15 2.51 22.67
N SER A 6 -30.37 2.54 22.12
CA SER A 6 -30.61 2.15 20.72
C SER A 6 -29.94 3.11 19.71
N ALA A 7 -29.95 4.42 19.98
CA ALA A 7 -29.29 5.40 19.13
C ALA A 7 -27.77 5.23 19.14
N VAL A 8 -27.16 5.00 20.32
CA VAL A 8 -25.73 4.75 20.45
C VAL A 8 -25.32 3.47 19.69
N ALA A 9 -26.09 2.38 19.85
CA ALA A 9 -25.85 1.13 19.13
C ALA A 9 -25.92 1.31 17.61
N LEU A 10 -26.92 2.04 17.12
CA LEU A 10 -27.08 2.33 15.69
C LEU A 10 -25.87 3.12 15.15
N VAL A 11 -25.43 4.16 15.85
CA VAL A 11 -24.25 4.96 15.47
C VAL A 11 -22.99 4.09 15.43
N ALA A 12 -22.78 3.22 16.43
CA ALA A 12 -21.65 2.31 16.45
C ALA A 12 -21.66 1.34 15.26
N VAL A 13 -22.82 0.81 14.90
CA VAL A 13 -22.98 -0.07 13.71
C VAL A 13 -22.68 0.70 12.43
N LEU A 14 -23.21 1.91 12.25
CA LEU A 14 -22.98 2.73 11.07
C LEU A 14 -21.50 3.12 10.92
N LEU A 15 -20.84 3.48 12.02
CA LEU A 15 -19.40 3.76 12.04
C LEU A 15 -18.57 2.53 11.69
N SER A 16 -18.95 1.37 12.21
CA SER A 16 -18.28 0.09 11.89
C SER A 16 -18.46 -0.28 10.43
N MET A 17 -19.66 -0.10 9.87
CA MET A 17 -19.93 -0.32 8.43
C MET A 17 -19.13 0.66 7.55
N LEU A 18 -19.07 1.94 7.92
CA LEU A 18 -18.28 2.94 7.21
C LEU A 18 -16.80 2.58 7.22
N LEU A 19 -16.25 2.24 8.38
CA LEU A 19 -14.85 1.82 8.52
C LEU A 19 -14.56 0.56 7.70
N ALA A 20 -15.43 -0.44 7.78
CA ALA A 20 -15.31 -1.66 6.98
C ALA A 20 -15.34 -1.35 5.48
N SER A 21 -16.23 -0.46 5.02
CA SER A 21 -16.30 -0.08 3.61
C SER A 21 -15.04 0.62 3.13
N LEU A 22 -14.43 1.48 3.95
CA LEU A 22 -13.17 2.16 3.64
C LEU A 22 -11.97 1.21 3.56
N LEU A 23 -12.02 0.09 4.28
CA LEU A 23 -10.97 -0.92 4.30
C LEU A 23 -11.17 -1.99 3.21
N ILE A 24 -12.43 -2.38 2.94
CA ILE A 24 -12.76 -3.45 1.99
C ILE A 24 -12.88 -2.92 0.55
N TRP A 25 -13.37 -1.68 0.38
CA TRP A 25 -13.52 -0.99 -0.91
C TRP A 25 -12.66 0.28 -1.00
N PRO A 26 -11.33 0.16 -0.88
CA PRO A 26 -10.49 1.31 -1.06
C PRO A 26 -10.60 1.80 -2.51
N ARG A 27 -10.65 3.11 -2.67
CA ARG A 27 -10.65 3.73 -4.00
C ARG A 27 -9.27 3.54 -4.63
N SER A 28 -9.15 2.59 -5.55
CA SER A 28 -8.01 2.51 -6.45
C SER A 28 -8.05 3.68 -7.41
N GLY A 29 -6.92 4.37 -7.56
CA GLY A 29 -6.78 5.43 -8.54
C GLY A 29 -6.74 4.88 -9.97
N THR A 30 -7.06 5.75 -10.94
CA THR A 30 -6.87 5.43 -12.36
C THR A 30 -5.38 5.34 -12.66
N VAL A 31 -4.98 4.25 -13.30
CA VAL A 31 -3.59 4.06 -13.74
C VAL A 31 -3.28 5.03 -14.87
N VAL A 32 -2.30 5.89 -14.65
CA VAL A 32 -1.78 6.87 -15.62
C VAL A 32 -0.25 6.75 -15.68
N PRO A 33 0.42 7.26 -16.71
CA PRO A 33 1.88 7.25 -16.77
C PRO A 33 2.51 7.87 -15.53
N ALA A 34 3.54 7.22 -14.99
CA ALA A 34 4.22 7.59 -13.76
C ALA A 34 5.74 7.43 -13.88
N ASP A 35 6.48 7.94 -12.91
CA ASP A 35 7.93 7.82 -12.85
C ASP A 35 8.36 6.45 -12.32
N ALA A 36 7.56 5.88 -11.41
CA ALA A 36 7.83 4.55 -10.87
C ALA A 36 6.55 3.80 -10.47
N VAL A 37 6.61 2.47 -10.56
CA VAL A 37 5.70 1.54 -9.89
C VAL A 37 6.38 1.04 -8.63
N VAL A 38 5.69 1.10 -7.49
CA VAL A 38 6.22 0.80 -6.16
C VAL A 38 5.44 -0.35 -5.53
N VAL A 39 6.14 -1.36 -5.06
CA VAL A 39 5.58 -2.51 -4.33
C VAL A 39 6.17 -2.53 -2.92
N PRO A 40 5.39 -2.19 -1.88
CA PRO A 40 5.83 -2.27 -0.48
C PRO A 40 6.14 -3.70 -0.03
N SER A 41 6.88 -3.85 1.06
CA SER A 41 7.21 -5.14 1.68
C SER A 41 5.98 -5.94 2.13
N GLY A 42 6.19 -7.17 2.55
CA GLY A 42 5.18 -8.16 2.90
C GLY A 42 4.93 -9.12 1.74
N ASP A 43 3.87 -9.95 1.76
CA ASP A 43 3.61 -10.93 0.70
C ASP A 43 3.53 -10.25 -0.69
N PRO A 44 4.55 -10.40 -1.55
CA PRO A 44 4.58 -9.72 -2.84
C PRO A 44 3.71 -10.42 -3.90
N GLY A 45 3.38 -11.67 -3.77
CA GLY A 45 2.63 -12.51 -4.71
C GLY A 45 1.81 -11.75 -5.75
N ALA A 46 0.51 -11.59 -5.51
CA ALA A 46 -0.39 -10.91 -6.44
C ALA A 46 -0.07 -9.41 -6.65
N ARG A 47 0.60 -8.74 -5.69
CA ARG A 47 1.03 -7.34 -5.84
C ARG A 47 2.17 -7.20 -6.83
N LEU A 48 3.18 -8.07 -6.71
CA LEU A 48 4.30 -8.11 -7.65
C LEU A 48 3.81 -8.44 -9.06
N GLU A 49 2.94 -9.45 -9.20
CA GLU A 49 2.36 -9.80 -10.50
C GLU A 49 1.63 -8.59 -11.12
N ARG A 50 0.83 -7.88 -10.34
CA ARG A 50 0.15 -6.67 -10.81
C ARG A 50 1.12 -5.56 -11.19
N ALA A 51 2.20 -5.37 -10.44
CA ALA A 51 3.23 -4.40 -10.76
C ALA A 51 3.95 -4.76 -12.07
N LEU A 52 4.33 -6.02 -12.26
CA LEU A 52 4.95 -6.50 -13.51
C LEU A 52 4.03 -6.32 -14.73
N GLN A 53 2.72 -6.53 -14.59
CA GLN A 53 1.74 -6.22 -15.65
C GLN A 53 1.73 -4.73 -16.01
N LEU A 54 1.90 -3.83 -15.03
CA LEU A 54 2.00 -2.39 -15.29
C LEU A 54 3.31 -2.05 -16.00
N MET A 55 4.43 -2.66 -15.57
CA MET A 55 5.73 -2.49 -16.22
C MET A 55 5.71 -2.98 -17.67
N ALA A 56 5.12 -4.15 -17.94
CA ALA A 56 4.97 -4.68 -19.30
C ALA A 56 4.13 -3.78 -20.21
N ARG A 57 3.29 -2.92 -19.64
CA ARG A 57 2.51 -1.91 -20.36
C ARG A 57 3.23 -0.56 -20.46
N ASN A 58 4.49 -0.48 -20.09
CA ASN A 58 5.31 0.74 -20.08
C ASN A 58 4.65 1.91 -19.34
N VAL A 59 3.95 1.63 -18.23
CA VAL A 59 3.30 2.66 -17.41
C VAL A 59 4.33 3.52 -16.67
N ALA A 60 5.49 2.95 -16.35
CA ALA A 60 6.62 3.64 -15.75
C ALA A 60 7.95 3.03 -16.20
N PRO A 61 9.07 3.78 -16.18
CA PRO A 61 10.40 3.26 -16.49
C PRO A 61 11.03 2.48 -15.33
N THR A 62 10.63 2.73 -14.09
CA THR A 62 11.26 2.19 -12.89
C THR A 62 10.28 1.35 -12.06
N LEU A 63 10.72 0.17 -11.63
CA LEU A 63 10.06 -0.65 -10.62
C LEU A 63 10.82 -0.50 -9.29
N VAL A 64 10.15 -0.04 -8.25
CA VAL A 64 10.70 0.01 -6.89
C VAL A 64 10.11 -1.15 -6.09
N LEU A 65 10.99 -2.02 -5.63
CA LEU A 65 10.65 -3.13 -4.76
C LEU A 65 11.16 -2.80 -3.35
N ASP A 66 10.27 -2.80 -2.40
CA ASP A 66 10.61 -2.72 -0.99
C ASP A 66 10.55 -4.14 -0.43
N GLY A 67 11.70 -4.76 -0.31
CA GLY A 67 11.79 -6.20 -0.20
C GLY A 67 12.26 -6.68 1.16
N THR A 68 11.49 -7.56 1.76
CA THR A 68 12.00 -8.58 2.66
C THR A 68 12.82 -9.62 1.86
N PRO A 69 13.99 -10.05 2.34
CA PRO A 69 14.91 -10.92 1.60
C PRO A 69 14.39 -12.34 1.31
N ASP A 70 13.18 -12.68 1.73
CA ASP A 70 12.67 -14.06 1.70
C ASP A 70 11.91 -14.45 0.42
N PHE A 71 11.87 -13.57 -0.58
CA PHE A 71 11.16 -13.86 -1.83
C PHE A 71 12.13 -13.98 -3.00
N ALA A 72 12.43 -15.21 -3.40
CA ALA A 72 13.38 -15.54 -4.47
C ALA A 72 13.14 -14.74 -5.76
N ARG A 73 11.87 -14.45 -6.12
CA ARG A 73 11.53 -13.67 -7.30
C ARG A 73 11.83 -12.17 -7.14
N VAL A 74 11.74 -11.62 -5.93
CA VAL A 74 12.17 -10.24 -5.64
C VAL A 74 13.69 -10.15 -5.74
N ASP A 75 14.40 -11.10 -5.15
CA ASP A 75 15.86 -11.15 -5.24
C ASP A 75 16.37 -11.35 -6.67
N GLU A 76 15.66 -12.11 -7.49
CA GLU A 76 15.96 -12.26 -8.92
C GLU A 76 15.81 -10.93 -9.66
N LEU A 77 14.71 -10.22 -9.46
CA LEU A 77 14.49 -8.89 -10.06
C LEU A 77 15.52 -7.86 -9.59
N CYS A 78 15.90 -7.92 -8.30
CA CYS A 78 16.92 -7.03 -7.73
C CYS A 78 18.33 -7.28 -8.30
N ARG A 79 18.60 -8.47 -8.82
CA ARG A 79 19.86 -8.78 -9.53
C ARG A 79 19.90 -8.23 -10.96
N GLY A 80 18.74 -7.78 -11.49
CA GLY A 80 18.64 -7.21 -12.83
C GLY A 80 18.29 -8.24 -13.91
N GLY A 81 18.52 -7.90 -15.19
CA GLY A 81 18.20 -8.78 -16.33
C GLY A 81 16.80 -8.59 -16.90
N VAL A 82 16.14 -7.51 -16.55
CA VAL A 82 14.82 -7.11 -17.11
C VAL A 82 14.94 -5.82 -17.93
N ALA A 83 13.95 -5.55 -18.78
CA ALA A 83 13.96 -4.44 -19.74
C ALA A 83 13.69 -3.05 -19.12
N PHE A 84 13.49 -2.96 -17.81
CA PHE A 84 13.23 -1.73 -17.06
C PHE A 84 14.15 -1.64 -15.83
N GLU A 85 14.28 -0.44 -15.29
CA GLU A 85 15.08 -0.23 -14.09
C GLU A 85 14.38 -0.86 -12.86
N VAL A 86 15.14 -1.57 -12.03
CA VAL A 86 14.68 -2.10 -10.74
C VAL A 86 15.49 -1.46 -9.62
N VAL A 87 14.80 -0.83 -8.68
CA VAL A 87 15.40 -0.26 -7.47
C VAL A 87 14.87 -1.03 -6.27
N CYS A 88 15.78 -1.64 -5.51
CA CYS A 88 15.44 -2.41 -4.32
C CYS A 88 15.76 -1.61 -3.06
N LEU A 89 14.75 -1.35 -2.26
CA LEU A 89 14.84 -0.67 -0.97
C LEU A 89 14.77 -1.71 0.16
N ARG A 90 15.54 -1.46 1.23
CA ARG A 90 15.50 -2.27 2.46
C ARG A 90 15.55 -1.33 3.66
N PRO A 91 14.45 -0.61 3.94
CA PRO A 91 14.43 0.33 5.05
C PRO A 91 14.40 -0.42 6.39
N GLU A 92 15.20 0.01 7.32
CA GLU A 92 15.22 -0.52 8.68
C GLU A 92 14.76 0.54 9.69
N PRO A 93 13.98 0.13 10.72
CA PRO A 93 13.26 -1.13 10.82
C PRO A 93 12.19 -1.27 9.72
N ASP A 94 11.87 -2.52 9.37
CA ASP A 94 10.81 -2.82 8.38
C ASP A 94 9.46 -2.30 8.87
N SER A 95 8.95 -1.30 8.20
CA SER A 95 7.65 -0.71 8.48
C SER A 95 7.17 0.15 7.31
N THR A 96 5.88 0.18 7.08
CA THR A 96 5.27 1.00 6.01
C THR A 96 5.65 2.49 6.09
N ARG A 97 5.95 2.99 7.29
CA ARG A 97 6.42 4.38 7.46
C ARG A 97 7.85 4.55 6.96
N ASN A 98 8.73 3.63 7.25
CA ASN A 98 10.11 3.71 6.79
C ASN A 98 10.23 3.45 5.29
N GLU A 99 9.39 2.57 4.74
CA GLU A 99 9.21 2.40 3.29
C GLU A 99 8.80 3.71 2.64
N ALA A 100 7.77 4.37 3.17
CA ALA A 100 7.31 5.65 2.66
C ALA A 100 8.40 6.75 2.73
N ARG A 101 9.20 6.76 3.81
CA ARG A 101 10.35 7.66 3.95
C ARG A 101 11.45 7.38 2.92
N ALA A 102 11.77 6.10 2.72
CA ALA A 102 12.77 5.68 1.76
C ALA A 102 12.34 6.08 0.34
N LEU A 103 11.09 5.82 -0.04
CA LEU A 103 10.53 6.28 -1.31
C LEU A 103 10.54 7.81 -1.43
N GLY A 104 10.18 8.53 -0.36
CA GLY A 104 10.18 9.99 -0.36
C GLY A 104 11.56 10.59 -0.62
N ARG A 105 12.62 9.99 -0.06
CA ARG A 105 14.02 10.36 -0.35
C ARG A 105 14.38 10.06 -1.80
N LEU A 106 14.18 8.80 -2.22
CA LEU A 106 14.49 8.35 -3.58
C LEU A 106 13.76 9.22 -4.62
N GLY A 107 12.48 9.48 -4.44
CA GLY A 107 11.70 10.30 -5.36
C GLY A 107 12.16 11.75 -5.41
N LYS A 108 12.59 12.32 -4.28
CA LYS A 108 13.23 13.65 -4.25
C LYS A 108 14.53 13.67 -5.03
N ASP A 109 15.40 12.68 -4.82
CA ASP A 109 16.71 12.61 -5.44
C ASP A 109 16.62 12.38 -6.97
N ARG A 110 15.55 11.68 -7.39
CA ARG A 110 15.26 11.38 -8.80
C ARG A 110 14.39 12.46 -9.50
N GLY A 111 13.86 13.43 -8.76
CA GLY A 111 12.94 14.45 -9.28
C GLY A 111 11.58 13.89 -9.71
N TRP A 112 11.13 12.75 -9.11
CA TRP A 112 9.87 12.11 -9.45
C TRP A 112 8.66 12.97 -9.04
N ARG A 113 7.65 12.97 -9.88
CA ARG A 113 6.40 13.71 -9.70
C ARG A 113 5.20 12.82 -9.42
N ARG A 114 5.23 11.58 -9.91
CA ARG A 114 4.12 10.62 -9.73
C ARG A 114 4.65 9.23 -9.55
N VAL A 115 4.08 8.50 -8.59
CA VAL A 115 4.34 7.08 -8.39
C VAL A 115 3.04 6.29 -8.30
N ILE A 116 3.06 5.04 -8.75
CA ILE A 116 1.96 4.09 -8.60
C ILE A 116 2.31 3.12 -7.49
N LEU A 117 1.59 3.19 -6.39
CA LEU A 117 1.73 2.29 -5.24
C LEU A 117 0.81 1.08 -5.40
N VAL A 118 1.38 -0.09 -5.67
CA VAL A 118 0.65 -1.35 -5.80
C VAL A 118 0.68 -2.09 -4.47
N THR A 119 -0.47 -2.24 -3.84
CA THR A 119 -0.56 -2.87 -2.51
C THR A 119 -1.85 -3.71 -2.39
N SER A 120 -2.03 -4.45 -1.29
CA SER A 120 -3.27 -5.18 -1.07
C SER A 120 -4.45 -4.24 -0.83
N SER A 121 -5.65 -4.63 -1.25
CA SER A 121 -6.85 -3.79 -1.13
C SER A 121 -7.10 -3.30 0.29
N VAL A 122 -6.91 -4.15 1.29
CA VAL A 122 -7.05 -3.79 2.71
C VAL A 122 -6.00 -2.79 3.21
N HIS A 123 -4.83 -2.76 2.56
CA HIS A 123 -3.71 -1.91 2.94
C HIS A 123 -3.69 -0.55 2.23
N VAL A 124 -4.48 -0.37 1.16
CA VAL A 124 -4.50 0.85 0.33
C VAL A 124 -4.66 2.13 1.14
N SER A 125 -5.59 2.16 2.09
CA SER A 125 -5.87 3.36 2.89
C SER A 125 -4.69 3.76 3.76
N ARG A 126 -4.09 2.82 4.49
CA ARG A 126 -2.95 3.07 5.38
C ARG A 126 -1.67 3.38 4.60
N ALA A 127 -1.34 2.55 3.63
CA ALA A 127 -0.16 2.77 2.79
C ALA A 127 -0.28 4.10 2.03
N GLY A 128 -1.40 4.33 1.33
CA GLY A 128 -1.62 5.57 0.61
C GLY A 128 -1.52 6.81 1.49
N LEU A 129 -2.01 6.77 2.74
CA LEU A 129 -1.87 7.87 3.70
C LEU A 129 -0.40 8.14 4.02
N LEU A 130 0.38 7.11 4.35
CA LEU A 130 1.78 7.26 4.74
C LEU A 130 2.66 7.68 3.56
N PHE A 131 2.46 7.05 2.40
CA PHE A 131 3.24 7.38 1.20
C PHE A 131 2.98 8.79 0.71
N ARG A 132 1.71 9.27 0.69
CA ARG A 132 1.39 10.67 0.34
C ARG A 132 1.96 11.70 1.30
N ARG A 133 2.27 11.34 2.54
CA ARG A 133 2.94 12.25 3.49
C ARG A 133 4.43 12.38 3.26
N CYS A 134 5.05 11.32 2.79
CA CYS A 134 6.50 11.27 2.63
C CYS A 134 6.95 11.62 1.21
N PHE A 135 6.16 11.27 0.21
CA PHE A 135 6.43 11.58 -1.19
C PHE A 135 5.80 12.94 -1.56
N LYS A 136 6.58 13.84 -2.11
CA LYS A 136 6.12 15.22 -2.44
C LYS A 136 5.31 15.31 -3.74
N GLY A 137 5.23 14.24 -4.51
CA GLY A 137 4.45 14.16 -5.74
C GLY A 137 3.10 13.47 -5.54
N GLU A 138 2.50 13.07 -6.63
CA GLU A 138 1.25 12.33 -6.66
C GLU A 138 1.49 10.84 -6.37
N VAL A 139 0.71 10.26 -5.46
CA VAL A 139 0.69 8.82 -5.17
C VAL A 139 -0.65 8.24 -5.62
N VAL A 140 -0.62 7.54 -6.74
CA VAL A 140 -1.75 6.75 -7.24
C VAL A 140 -1.72 5.38 -6.59
N THR A 141 -2.76 5.00 -5.86
CA THR A 141 -2.83 3.69 -5.21
C THR A 141 -3.60 2.68 -6.04
N VAL A 142 -3.04 1.50 -6.23
CA VAL A 142 -3.68 0.37 -6.91
C VAL A 142 -3.79 -0.79 -5.93
N GLY A 143 -5.03 -1.15 -5.59
CA GLY A 143 -5.34 -2.24 -4.67
C GLY A 143 -5.46 -3.58 -5.39
N VAL A 144 -4.82 -4.62 -4.86
CA VAL A 144 -4.97 -5.99 -5.32
C VAL A 144 -5.78 -6.79 -4.30
N ALA A 145 -6.82 -7.47 -4.75
CA ALA A 145 -7.69 -8.24 -3.86
C ALA A 145 -6.96 -9.50 -3.36
N VAL A 146 -6.65 -9.55 -2.06
CA VAL A 146 -6.00 -10.70 -1.41
C VAL A 146 -6.91 -11.44 -0.43
N LEU A 147 -8.02 -10.82 0.01
CA LEU A 147 -8.91 -11.43 1.01
C LEU A 147 -9.68 -12.67 0.52
N ARG A 148 -9.75 -12.90 -0.79
CA ARG A 148 -10.44 -14.07 -1.36
C ARG A 148 -9.71 -15.40 -1.13
N SER A 149 -8.43 -15.35 -0.80
CA SER A 149 -7.56 -16.51 -0.61
C SER A 149 -7.28 -16.85 0.85
N VAL A 150 -7.79 -16.06 1.81
CA VAL A 150 -7.54 -16.24 3.24
C VAL A 150 -8.82 -16.60 4.00
N GLY A 151 -8.67 -17.32 5.11
CA GLY A 151 -9.80 -17.67 5.98
C GLY A 151 -10.40 -16.44 6.69
N ILE A 152 -11.67 -16.56 7.14
CA ILE A 152 -12.39 -15.46 7.80
C ILE A 152 -11.62 -14.91 9.01
N ARG A 153 -10.98 -15.77 9.81
CA ARG A 153 -10.21 -15.34 11.00
C ARG A 153 -9.02 -14.45 10.61
N ASP A 154 -8.31 -14.83 9.55
CA ASP A 154 -7.16 -14.08 9.05
C ASP A 154 -7.59 -12.79 8.39
N ALA A 155 -8.71 -12.79 7.68
CA ALA A 155 -9.31 -11.58 7.13
C ALA A 155 -9.70 -10.59 8.24
N VAL A 156 -10.36 -11.04 9.31
CA VAL A 156 -10.72 -10.19 10.47
C VAL A 156 -9.47 -9.63 11.16
N ARG A 157 -8.44 -10.48 11.39
CA ARG A 157 -7.17 -10.05 11.98
C ARG A 157 -6.48 -8.99 11.11
N ALA A 158 -6.42 -9.20 9.79
CA ALA A 158 -5.85 -8.24 8.85
C ALA A 158 -6.61 -6.91 8.88
N LEU A 159 -7.94 -6.92 8.85
CA LEU A 159 -8.76 -5.72 8.93
C LEU A 159 -8.56 -4.96 10.25
N ALA A 160 -8.52 -5.67 11.39
CA ALA A 160 -8.26 -5.06 12.70
C ALA A 160 -6.86 -4.42 12.77
N HIS A 161 -5.86 -5.10 12.24
CA HIS A 161 -4.49 -4.56 12.14
C HIS A 161 -4.43 -3.29 11.28
N GLU A 162 -5.09 -3.30 10.11
CA GLU A 162 -5.13 -2.14 9.22
C GLU A 162 -5.91 -0.97 9.82
N ALA A 163 -7.01 -1.23 10.52
CA ALA A 163 -7.79 -0.21 11.22
C ALA A 163 -6.95 0.47 12.33
N GLY A 164 -6.25 -0.32 13.15
CA GLY A 164 -5.33 0.19 14.17
C GLY A 164 -4.17 0.99 13.57
N GLY A 165 -3.56 0.47 12.52
CA GLY A 165 -2.47 1.14 11.81
C GLY A 165 -2.91 2.44 11.13
N LEU A 166 -4.12 2.49 10.57
CA LEU A 166 -4.69 3.70 9.97
C LEU A 166 -5.00 4.75 11.05
N ALA A 167 -5.60 4.36 12.18
CA ALA A 167 -5.88 5.24 13.30
C ALA A 167 -4.58 5.84 13.86
N HIS A 168 -3.58 5.00 14.15
CA HIS A 168 -2.26 5.46 14.59
C HIS A 168 -1.60 6.39 13.56
N GLY A 169 -1.62 6.00 12.28
CA GLY A 169 -1.09 6.81 11.19
C GLY A 169 -1.80 8.15 11.06
N SER A 170 -3.11 8.24 11.33
CA SER A 170 -3.87 9.49 11.27
C SER A 170 -3.49 10.49 12.36
N VAL A 171 -3.18 10.00 13.55
CA VAL A 171 -2.76 10.82 14.72
C VAL A 171 -1.30 11.27 14.55
N VAL A 172 -0.41 10.38 14.22
CA VAL A 172 1.03 10.67 14.06
C VAL A 172 1.28 11.24 12.66
N ARG A 173 1.22 12.56 12.53
CA ARG A 173 1.33 13.28 11.25
C ARG A 173 2.73 13.37 10.64
N ARG A 174 3.76 12.84 11.28
CA ARG A 174 5.14 12.91 10.77
C ARG A 174 5.36 11.92 9.63
N CYS A 175 6.01 12.34 8.56
CA CYS A 175 6.69 11.46 7.63
C CYS A 175 7.82 10.68 8.30
#